data_8f5b27c488a6d7590ef2f36b7dcd156a
#
_entry.id   8f5b27c488a6d7590ef2f36b7dcd156a
#
_cell.length_a   1.000
_cell.length_b   1.000
_cell.length_c   1.000
_cell.angle_alpha   90.00
_cell.angle_beta   90.00
_cell.angle_gamma   90.00
#
_symmetry.space_group_name_H-M   'P 1'
#
loop_
_entity.id
_entity.type
_entity.pdbx_description
1 polymer ?
#
loop_
_entity_poly.entity_id
_entity_poly.type
_entity_poly.pdbx_seq_one_letter_code
_entity_poly.pdbx_strand_id
1 'polypeptide(L)'
;MIITRRQALVAGSALATVSFLPGASRAGNKSASLTFGPVSPVYSIGMIATLKGYFKDEGLDSKLVMGNSGTFSRQTLAAGQATFAHGDASHPLQLSAHGKQCKILLATEMVCSYANVVVRRDLYDKGITSVESLAAYKRPDGAKPIVAATAIGSGTWVYGTYIFEARGLGDKVAWIAGGGPSTMFPSLETRQFDAIMAPPSWIVEVEKKGFGKVIYDTSKPGVFEKDFGGTVPVLVIYALEDTIEQDKAMVQAFVNAIYRSMKWMKATPLAEVQALVAPKYFSGYDSDAVTAELGFDTSTWAYDGTIDKASFEHGAKPWYRKGTEIPVTKYEDIVDMSFLEGAKAKYK
;
A
#
# COMPACT_ATOMS: atom_id res chain seq x y z
N MET A 1 -32.10 -12.78 78.58
CA MET A 1 -31.89 -11.36 78.92
C MET A 1 -31.95 -10.57 77.59
N ILE A 2 -33.09 -9.94 77.34
CA ILE A 2 -33.43 -9.33 76.03
C ILE A 2 -32.95 -7.88 76.11
N ILE A 3 -32.00 -7.49 75.26
CA ILE A 3 -31.55 -6.08 75.15
C ILE A 3 -32.31 -5.41 74.02
N THR A 4 -33.08 -4.42 74.38
CA THR A 4 -33.97 -3.65 73.52
C THR A 4 -33.26 -2.62 72.66
N ARG A 5 -33.86 -2.36 71.49
CA ARG A 5 -33.44 -1.51 70.37
C ARG A 5 -33.28 0.02 70.60
N ARG A 6 -32.96 0.47 71.81
CA ARG A 6 -33.01 1.93 72.10
C ARG A 6 -31.77 2.59 72.69
N GLN A 7 -30.60 1.90 72.62
CA GLN A 7 -29.36 2.49 73.17
C GLN A 7 -28.16 2.40 72.25
N ALA A 8 -28.30 2.86 71.01
CA ALA A 8 -27.17 3.03 70.10
C ALA A 8 -27.35 4.26 69.21
N LEU A 9 -27.47 5.39 69.81
CA LEU A 9 -27.44 6.71 69.13
C LEU A 9 -26.65 7.65 70.03
N VAL A 10 -25.34 7.72 69.86
CA VAL A 10 -24.41 8.84 70.02
C VAL A 10 -23.00 8.27 69.86
N ALA A 11 -22.43 8.29 68.65
CA ALA A 11 -21.01 8.32 68.41
C ALA A 11 -20.73 8.93 67.03
N GLY A 12 -20.31 10.12 67.07
CA GLY A 12 -19.38 10.85 66.19
C GLY A 12 -19.47 10.69 64.69
N SER A 13 -20.13 11.64 64.00
CA SER A 13 -19.98 11.91 62.58
C SER A 13 -18.62 12.54 62.30
N ALA A 14 -17.61 11.77 61.98
CA ALA A 14 -16.41 12.25 61.30
C ALA A 14 -16.69 12.11 59.78
N LEU A 15 -17.11 13.20 59.11
CA LEU A 15 -17.16 13.29 57.65
C LEU A 15 -15.71 13.26 57.15
N ALA A 16 -15.25 12.10 56.73
CA ALA A 16 -14.12 11.98 55.83
C ALA A 16 -14.57 12.42 54.43
N THR A 17 -14.29 13.64 54.04
CA THR A 17 -14.36 14.09 52.64
C THR A 17 -13.33 13.32 51.84
N VAL A 18 -13.75 12.20 51.24
CA VAL A 18 -12.98 11.55 50.22
C VAL A 18 -13.06 12.43 48.97
N SER A 19 -12.03 13.24 48.75
CA SER A 19 -11.82 13.92 47.48
C SER A 19 -11.66 12.89 46.41
N PHE A 20 -12.73 12.57 45.66
CA PHE A 20 -12.63 11.89 44.38
C PHE A 20 -11.87 12.83 43.46
N LEU A 21 -10.54 12.66 43.34
CA LEU A 21 -9.79 13.07 42.16
C LEU A 21 -10.43 12.29 41.02
N PRO A 22 -10.93 12.95 39.97
CA PRO A 22 -11.35 12.22 38.79
C PRO A 22 -10.09 11.50 38.25
N GLY A 23 -10.00 10.21 38.54
CA GLY A 23 -9.00 9.38 37.92
C GLY A 23 -9.16 9.56 36.40
N ALA A 24 -8.09 10.08 35.77
CA ALA A 24 -8.05 10.14 34.32
C ALA A 24 -8.37 8.73 33.81
N SER A 25 -9.60 8.54 33.37
CA SER A 25 -10.01 7.34 32.66
C SER A 25 -9.05 7.26 31.47
N ARG A 26 -8.07 6.36 31.53
CA ARG A 26 -7.32 5.99 30.34
C ARG A 26 -8.36 5.43 29.40
N ALA A 27 -8.85 6.26 28.49
CA ALA A 27 -9.64 5.78 27.37
C ALA A 27 -8.83 4.64 26.74
N GLY A 28 -9.42 3.46 26.65
CA GLY A 28 -8.75 2.31 26.02
C GLY A 28 -8.33 2.70 24.60
N ASN A 29 -7.23 2.11 24.12
CA ASN A 29 -6.75 2.38 22.77
C ASN A 29 -7.88 2.14 21.77
N LYS A 30 -8.04 3.07 20.82
CA LYS A 30 -8.98 2.90 19.71
C LYS A 30 -8.46 1.84 18.75
N SER A 31 -9.35 0.96 18.28
CA SER A 31 -8.99 -0.03 17.27
C SER A 31 -8.87 0.64 15.91
N ALA A 32 -7.78 0.35 15.20
CA ALA A 32 -7.56 0.75 13.81
C ALA A 32 -6.95 -0.41 13.03
N SER A 33 -7.26 -0.53 11.74
CA SER A 33 -6.67 -1.56 10.90
C SER A 33 -6.21 -0.99 9.58
N LEU A 34 -5.06 -1.48 9.09
CA LEU A 34 -4.47 -1.10 7.81
C LEU A 34 -4.45 -2.31 6.90
N THR A 35 -5.18 -2.25 5.78
CA THR A 35 -5.11 -3.28 4.74
C THR A 35 -4.17 -2.88 3.61
N PHE A 36 -3.50 -3.87 3.02
CA PHE A 36 -2.64 -3.71 1.85
C PHE A 36 -2.55 -5.00 1.04
N GLY A 37 -1.91 -4.92 -0.14
CA GLY A 37 -1.77 -6.02 -1.10
C GLY A 37 -0.86 -7.17 -0.64
N PRO A 38 -0.22 -7.88 -1.57
CA PRO A 38 0.72 -8.94 -1.23
C PRO A 38 1.84 -8.42 -0.35
N VAL A 39 2.37 -9.29 0.51
CA VAL A 39 3.53 -8.93 1.34
C VAL A 39 4.69 -8.53 0.41
N SER A 40 5.16 -7.29 0.56
CA SER A 40 6.22 -6.69 -0.22
C SER A 40 6.86 -5.55 0.58
N PRO A 41 8.17 -5.34 0.46
CA PRO A 41 8.89 -4.24 1.11
C PRO A 41 8.28 -2.86 0.93
N VAL A 42 7.62 -2.58 -0.18
CA VAL A 42 6.94 -1.30 -0.44
C VAL A 42 5.90 -0.91 0.62
N TYR A 43 5.36 -1.90 1.38
CA TYR A 43 4.42 -1.66 2.47
C TYR A 43 5.09 -1.52 3.85
N SER A 44 6.42 -1.43 3.91
CA SER A 44 7.20 -1.41 5.16
C SER A 44 6.82 -0.27 6.10
N ILE A 45 6.30 0.85 5.61
CA ILE A 45 5.89 2.01 6.43
C ILE A 45 4.91 1.61 7.52
N GLY A 46 3.84 0.89 7.19
CA GLY A 46 2.87 0.39 8.17
C GLY A 46 3.44 -0.68 9.11
N MET A 47 4.33 -1.53 8.58
CA MET A 47 5.02 -2.56 9.36
C MET A 47 5.96 -1.93 10.39
N ILE A 48 6.71 -0.89 10.01
CA ILE A 48 7.60 -0.12 10.90
C ILE A 48 6.79 0.58 11.99
N ALA A 49 5.67 1.25 11.64
CA ALA A 49 4.79 1.88 12.63
C ALA A 49 4.35 0.87 13.71
N THR A 50 4.05 -0.36 13.30
CA THR A 50 3.68 -1.44 14.21
C THR A 50 4.86 -1.91 15.07
N LEU A 51 6.02 -2.18 14.45
CA LEU A 51 7.21 -2.69 15.15
C LEU A 51 7.82 -1.67 16.11
N LYS A 52 7.80 -0.39 15.74
CA LYS A 52 8.29 0.71 16.56
C LYS A 52 7.29 1.16 17.63
N GLY A 53 6.07 0.60 17.64
CA GLY A 53 5.03 0.97 18.60
C GLY A 53 4.38 2.34 18.35
N TYR A 54 4.59 2.97 17.19
CA TYR A 54 4.10 4.32 16.92
C TYR A 54 2.56 4.42 16.95
N PHE A 55 1.85 3.37 16.55
CA PHE A 55 0.39 3.33 16.71
C PHE A 55 -0.02 3.36 18.19
N LYS A 56 0.65 2.57 19.04
CA LYS A 56 0.37 2.53 20.49
C LYS A 56 0.66 3.86 21.16
N ASP A 57 1.75 4.53 20.77
CA ASP A 57 2.09 5.86 21.27
C ASP A 57 1.02 6.91 20.94
N GLU A 58 0.31 6.73 19.82
CA GLU A 58 -0.82 7.57 19.40
C GLU A 58 -2.17 7.08 19.97
N GLY A 59 -2.17 6.10 20.87
CA GLY A 59 -3.39 5.58 21.49
C GLY A 59 -4.21 4.65 20.58
N LEU A 60 -3.56 4.01 19.61
CA LEU A 60 -4.20 3.07 18.69
C LEU A 60 -3.77 1.62 18.97
N ASP A 61 -4.75 0.71 18.98
CA ASP A 61 -4.50 -0.71 18.82
C ASP A 61 -4.66 -1.08 17.34
N SER A 62 -3.51 -1.23 16.66
CA SER A 62 -3.50 -1.37 15.20
C SER A 62 -3.32 -2.82 14.76
N LYS A 63 -4.01 -3.18 13.69
CA LYS A 63 -3.90 -4.49 13.03
C LYS A 63 -3.55 -4.32 11.56
N LEU A 64 -2.56 -5.08 11.08
CA LEU A 64 -2.24 -5.18 9.65
C LEU A 64 -3.05 -6.32 9.02
N VAL A 65 -3.74 -6.05 7.92
CA VAL A 65 -4.57 -6.99 7.16
C VAL A 65 -3.99 -7.13 5.77
N MET A 66 -3.26 -8.21 5.55
CA MET A 66 -2.54 -8.48 4.31
C MET A 66 -3.39 -9.31 3.36
N GLY A 67 -3.43 -8.92 2.08
CA GLY A 67 -4.11 -9.63 1.01
C GLY A 67 -3.16 -10.19 -0.04
N ASN A 68 -3.72 -10.74 -1.10
CA ASN A 68 -2.97 -11.25 -2.25
C ASN A 68 -2.98 -10.30 -3.46
N SER A 69 -3.66 -9.17 -3.34
CA SER A 69 -3.77 -8.15 -4.39
C SER A 69 -4.21 -6.80 -3.84
N GLY A 70 -3.93 -5.72 -4.56
CA GLY A 70 -4.46 -4.39 -4.22
C GLY A 70 -6.00 -4.33 -4.32
N THR A 71 -6.60 -5.08 -5.23
CA THR A 71 -8.06 -5.22 -5.33
C THR A 71 -8.67 -5.82 -4.06
N PHE A 72 -8.02 -6.82 -3.47
CA PHE A 72 -8.42 -7.35 -2.15
C PHE A 72 -8.43 -6.26 -1.07
N SER A 73 -7.36 -5.47 -0.97
CA SER A 73 -7.28 -4.37 0.02
C SER A 73 -8.40 -3.36 -0.17
N ARG A 74 -8.64 -2.94 -1.41
CA ARG A 74 -9.73 -2.03 -1.76
C ARG A 74 -11.10 -2.58 -1.35
N GLN A 75 -11.37 -3.85 -1.63
CA GLN A 75 -12.63 -4.51 -1.25
C GLN A 75 -12.77 -4.65 0.26
N THR A 76 -11.68 -4.98 0.97
CA THR A 76 -11.64 -5.07 2.44
C THR A 76 -11.99 -3.74 3.10
N LEU A 77 -11.47 -2.62 2.58
CA LEU A 77 -11.83 -1.28 3.02
C LEU A 77 -13.30 -0.97 2.73
N ALA A 78 -13.75 -1.20 1.49
CA ALA A 78 -15.13 -0.93 1.06
C ALA A 78 -16.19 -1.70 1.88
N ALA A 79 -15.83 -2.90 2.35
CA ALA A 79 -16.66 -3.74 3.21
C ALA A 79 -16.63 -3.34 4.70
N GLY A 80 -15.84 -2.32 5.09
CA GLY A 80 -15.67 -1.90 6.48
C GLY A 80 -14.86 -2.91 7.32
N GLN A 81 -14.15 -3.84 6.70
CA GLN A 81 -13.31 -4.83 7.37
C GLN A 81 -11.89 -4.31 7.68
N ALA A 82 -11.57 -3.12 7.17
CA ALA A 82 -10.39 -2.34 7.53
C ALA A 82 -10.76 -0.87 7.65
N THR A 83 -10.01 -0.13 8.49
CA THR A 83 -10.21 1.29 8.74
C THR A 83 -9.48 2.16 7.71
N PHE A 84 -8.26 1.74 7.35
CA PHE A 84 -7.38 2.39 6.40
C PHE A 84 -6.88 1.39 5.36
N ALA A 85 -6.52 1.89 4.19
CA ALA A 85 -5.83 1.10 3.20
C ALA A 85 -4.53 1.79 2.76
N HIS A 86 -3.50 0.98 2.51
CA HIS A 86 -2.26 1.36 1.86
C HIS A 86 -2.24 0.69 0.50
N GLY A 87 -2.39 1.46 -0.55
CA GLY A 87 -2.52 0.92 -1.89
C GLY A 87 -2.39 1.96 -2.99
N ASP A 88 -2.60 1.51 -4.21
CA ASP A 88 -2.52 2.33 -5.40
C ASP A 88 -3.52 3.50 -5.36
N ALA A 89 -3.10 4.69 -5.81
CA ALA A 89 -3.95 5.88 -5.80
C ALA A 89 -5.18 5.76 -6.73
N SER A 90 -5.18 4.83 -7.69
CA SER A 90 -6.38 4.51 -8.46
C SER A 90 -7.49 3.85 -7.63
N HIS A 91 -7.14 3.21 -6.50
CA HIS A 91 -8.12 2.51 -5.66
C HIS A 91 -9.17 3.42 -5.02
N PRO A 92 -8.80 4.53 -4.33
CA PRO A 92 -9.79 5.47 -3.82
C PRO A 92 -10.61 6.12 -4.94
N LEU A 93 -10.02 6.37 -6.11
CA LEU A 93 -10.74 6.87 -7.28
C LEU A 93 -11.79 5.86 -7.76
N GLN A 94 -11.44 4.57 -7.85
CA GLN A 94 -12.38 3.50 -8.22
C GLN A 94 -13.50 3.34 -7.19
N LEU A 95 -13.20 3.41 -5.89
CA LEU A 95 -14.21 3.34 -4.83
C LEU A 95 -15.19 4.49 -4.91
N SER A 96 -14.68 5.72 -5.08
CA SER A 96 -15.52 6.91 -5.21
C SER A 96 -16.43 6.84 -6.44
N ALA A 97 -15.92 6.32 -7.57
CA ALA A 97 -16.72 6.06 -8.78
C ALA A 97 -17.89 5.09 -8.54
N HIS A 98 -17.77 4.21 -7.55
CA HIS A 98 -18.81 3.24 -7.16
C HIS A 98 -19.58 3.65 -5.90
N GLY A 99 -19.59 4.94 -5.57
CA GLY A 99 -20.37 5.51 -4.47
C GLY A 99 -19.78 5.31 -3.06
N LYS A 100 -18.55 4.81 -2.95
CA LYS A 100 -17.79 4.73 -1.70
C LYS A 100 -16.77 5.87 -1.64
N GLN A 101 -17.22 7.05 -1.20
CA GLN A 101 -16.38 8.23 -1.14
C GLN A 101 -15.15 8.00 -0.27
N CYS A 102 -13.99 8.39 -0.77
CA CYS A 102 -12.68 8.22 -0.13
C CYS A 102 -11.91 9.53 -0.11
N LYS A 103 -10.97 9.62 0.84
CA LYS A 103 -9.90 10.63 0.83
C LYS A 103 -8.53 9.97 0.88
N ILE A 104 -7.62 10.47 0.08
CA ILE A 104 -6.19 10.19 0.15
C ILE A 104 -5.59 11.12 1.21
N LEU A 105 -4.91 10.54 2.21
CA LEU A 105 -4.41 11.27 3.38
C LEU A 105 -2.93 11.63 3.29
N LEU A 106 -2.15 10.83 2.55
CA LEU A 106 -0.74 11.08 2.23
C LEU A 106 -0.25 10.09 1.16
N ALA A 107 0.84 10.45 0.48
CA ALA A 107 1.59 9.53 -0.37
C ALA A 107 2.70 8.83 0.42
N THR A 108 3.01 7.60 0.03
CA THR A 108 4.15 6.84 0.54
C THR A 108 5.18 6.58 -0.54
N GLU A 109 4.79 6.56 -1.80
CA GLU A 109 5.66 6.33 -2.94
C GLU A 109 5.23 7.19 -4.15
N MET A 110 6.22 7.74 -4.85
CA MET A 110 6.00 8.67 -5.98
C MET A 110 6.50 8.13 -7.32
N VAL A 111 7.09 6.95 -7.36
CA VAL A 111 7.48 6.21 -8.57
C VAL A 111 7.08 4.76 -8.40
N CYS A 112 6.45 4.16 -9.40
CA CYS A 112 5.87 2.84 -9.26
C CYS A 112 6.92 1.73 -9.27
N SER A 113 7.20 1.14 -8.11
CA SER A 113 8.13 0.02 -7.95
C SER A 113 7.62 -1.29 -8.57
N TYR A 114 6.31 -1.44 -8.76
CA TYR A 114 5.69 -2.67 -9.27
C TYR A 114 5.23 -2.59 -10.74
N ALA A 115 5.59 -1.51 -11.45
CA ALA A 115 5.28 -1.36 -12.89
C ALA A 115 6.34 -1.99 -13.79
N ASN A 116 6.94 -3.11 -13.38
CA ASN A 116 7.93 -3.81 -14.19
C ASN A 116 7.31 -5.02 -14.88
N VAL A 117 7.82 -5.39 -16.06
CA VAL A 117 7.39 -6.55 -16.82
C VAL A 117 8.50 -7.59 -16.83
N VAL A 118 8.20 -8.77 -16.30
CA VAL A 118 9.09 -9.93 -16.29
C VAL A 118 8.53 -10.99 -17.23
N VAL A 119 9.32 -11.38 -18.24
CA VAL A 119 8.95 -12.44 -19.18
C VAL A 119 9.57 -13.77 -18.76
N ARG A 120 8.96 -14.89 -19.17
CA ARG A 120 9.57 -16.21 -18.99
C ARG A 120 10.96 -16.27 -19.61
N ARG A 121 11.87 -17.00 -18.96
CA ARG A 121 13.26 -17.13 -19.39
C ARG A 121 13.38 -17.73 -20.79
N ASP A 122 12.62 -18.76 -21.12
CA ASP A 122 12.67 -19.40 -22.43
C ASP A 122 12.19 -18.49 -23.59
N LEU A 123 11.33 -17.49 -23.29
CA LEU A 123 10.95 -16.47 -24.27
C LEU A 123 12.02 -15.38 -24.38
N TYR A 124 12.62 -14.97 -23.25
CA TYR A 124 13.74 -14.03 -23.27
C TYR A 124 14.91 -14.56 -24.10
N ASP A 125 15.28 -15.83 -23.92
CA ASP A 125 16.36 -16.48 -24.65
C ASP A 125 16.07 -16.64 -26.16
N LYS A 126 14.80 -16.53 -26.55
CA LYS A 126 14.35 -16.47 -27.96
C LYS A 126 14.23 -15.05 -28.53
N GLY A 127 14.73 -14.04 -27.79
CA GLY A 127 14.75 -12.65 -28.24
C GLY A 127 13.55 -11.80 -27.82
N ILE A 128 12.68 -12.28 -26.92
CA ILE A 128 11.62 -11.46 -26.34
C ILE A 128 12.20 -10.61 -25.18
N THR A 129 12.77 -9.46 -25.54
CA THR A 129 13.58 -8.62 -24.65
C THR A 129 12.97 -7.24 -24.41
N SER A 130 11.78 -6.94 -24.94
CA SER A 130 11.05 -5.70 -24.76
C SER A 130 9.54 -5.93 -24.74
N VAL A 131 8.80 -4.90 -24.31
CA VAL A 131 7.32 -4.88 -24.33
C VAL A 131 6.80 -5.09 -25.75
N GLU A 132 7.46 -4.47 -26.75
CA GLU A 132 7.09 -4.56 -28.15
C GLU A 132 7.31 -5.98 -28.70
N SER A 133 8.44 -6.62 -28.37
CA SER A 133 8.70 -8.00 -28.79
C SER A 133 7.76 -9.01 -28.11
N LEU A 134 7.38 -8.75 -26.84
CA LEU A 134 6.36 -9.54 -26.14
C LEU A 134 4.99 -9.40 -26.82
N ALA A 135 4.59 -8.18 -27.16
CA ALA A 135 3.32 -7.91 -27.83
C ALA A 135 3.24 -8.53 -29.25
N ALA A 136 4.37 -8.65 -29.93
CA ALA A 136 4.47 -9.31 -31.25
C ALA A 136 4.48 -10.84 -31.16
N TYR A 137 4.81 -11.41 -30.00
CA TYR A 137 4.86 -12.84 -29.79
C TYR A 137 3.47 -13.49 -29.97
N LYS A 138 3.46 -14.69 -30.51
CA LYS A 138 2.28 -15.56 -30.55
C LYS A 138 2.58 -16.86 -29.84
N ARG A 139 1.66 -17.28 -28.99
CA ARG A 139 1.72 -18.57 -28.32
C ARG A 139 1.63 -19.71 -29.40
N PRO A 140 2.03 -20.93 -29.06
CA PRO A 140 1.99 -22.06 -30.03
C PRO A 140 0.60 -22.33 -30.64
N ASP A 141 -0.46 -21.96 -29.90
CA ASP A 141 -1.86 -22.06 -30.35
C ASP A 141 -2.34 -20.84 -31.18
N GLY A 142 -1.44 -19.88 -31.45
CA GLY A 142 -1.74 -18.63 -32.14
C GLY A 142 -2.36 -17.53 -31.27
N ALA A 143 -2.61 -17.82 -30.00
CA ALA A 143 -3.19 -16.85 -29.07
C ALA A 143 -2.20 -15.69 -28.68
N LYS A 144 -2.76 -14.64 -28.13
CA LYS A 144 -1.96 -13.54 -27.57
C LYS A 144 -1.15 -14.01 -26.35
N PRO A 145 0.02 -13.39 -26.07
CA PRO A 145 0.73 -13.66 -24.82
C PRO A 145 -0.12 -13.25 -23.62
N ILE A 146 0.00 -14.04 -22.55
CA ILE A 146 -0.71 -13.83 -21.29
C ILE A 146 0.22 -13.06 -20.33
N VAL A 147 -0.22 -11.87 -19.91
CA VAL A 147 0.45 -11.05 -18.89
C VAL A 147 -0.39 -11.08 -17.62
N ALA A 148 0.20 -11.48 -16.51
CA ALA A 148 -0.50 -11.54 -15.23
C ALA A 148 -0.22 -10.29 -14.38
N ALA A 149 -1.30 -9.66 -13.91
CA ALA A 149 -1.29 -8.69 -12.84
C ALA A 149 -1.76 -9.36 -11.53
N THR A 150 -1.56 -8.74 -10.37
CA THR A 150 -2.03 -9.32 -9.11
C THR A 150 -3.54 -9.53 -9.09
N ALA A 151 -4.29 -8.62 -9.69
CA ALA A 151 -5.72 -8.77 -9.99
C ALA A 151 -6.11 -7.76 -11.07
N ILE A 152 -7.21 -8.02 -11.78
CA ILE A 152 -7.81 -7.03 -12.67
C ILE A 152 -8.29 -5.84 -11.81
N GLY A 153 -7.95 -4.62 -12.24
CA GLY A 153 -8.24 -3.38 -11.51
C GLY A 153 -7.31 -3.08 -10.33
N SER A 154 -6.25 -3.88 -10.10
CA SER A 154 -5.16 -3.53 -9.17
C SER A 154 -4.19 -2.54 -9.79
N GLY A 155 -3.33 -1.90 -8.98
CA GLY A 155 -2.27 -1.02 -9.48
C GLY A 155 -1.37 -1.69 -10.53
N THR A 156 -0.95 -2.95 -10.31
CA THR A 156 -0.15 -3.70 -11.30
C THR A 156 -0.87 -3.83 -12.64
N TRP A 157 -2.19 -3.98 -12.65
CA TRP A 157 -2.98 -4.00 -13.87
C TRP A 157 -3.13 -2.60 -14.49
N VAL A 158 -3.39 -1.58 -13.67
CA VAL A 158 -3.56 -0.20 -14.15
C VAL A 158 -2.31 0.30 -14.86
N TYR A 159 -1.14 0.17 -14.20
CA TYR A 159 0.14 0.60 -14.79
C TYR A 159 0.59 -0.32 -15.91
N GLY A 160 0.42 -1.64 -15.75
CA GLY A 160 0.77 -2.61 -16.77
C GLY A 160 0.03 -2.37 -18.08
N THR A 161 -1.31 -2.28 -18.04
CA THR A 161 -2.11 -2.01 -19.24
C THR A 161 -1.75 -0.68 -19.88
N TYR A 162 -1.48 0.36 -19.08
CA TYR A 162 -1.04 1.66 -19.60
C TYR A 162 0.29 1.56 -20.37
N ILE A 163 1.28 0.82 -19.87
CA ILE A 163 2.58 0.63 -20.55
C ILE A 163 2.39 0.08 -21.97
N PHE A 164 1.49 -0.87 -22.16
CA PHE A 164 1.17 -1.42 -23.49
C PHE A 164 0.31 -0.45 -24.32
N GLU A 165 -0.70 0.16 -23.75
CA GLU A 165 -1.59 1.10 -24.44
C GLU A 165 -0.86 2.35 -24.94
N ALA A 166 0.04 2.92 -24.14
CA ALA A 166 0.86 4.08 -24.50
C ALA A 166 1.76 3.81 -25.74
N ARG A 167 1.99 2.54 -26.05
CA ARG A 167 2.73 2.05 -27.24
C ARG A 167 1.82 1.59 -28.37
N GLY A 168 0.51 1.73 -28.26
CA GLY A 168 -0.45 1.21 -29.25
C GLY A 168 -0.57 -0.31 -29.22
N LEU A 169 -0.17 -0.98 -28.14
CA LEU A 169 -0.09 -2.44 -28.00
C LEU A 169 -1.13 -3.02 -27.04
N GLY A 170 -2.08 -2.23 -26.55
CA GLY A 170 -3.04 -2.66 -25.54
C GLY A 170 -3.88 -3.87 -25.92
N ASP A 171 -4.18 -4.04 -27.22
CA ASP A 171 -4.92 -5.19 -27.75
C ASP A 171 -4.04 -6.39 -28.09
N LYS A 172 -2.72 -6.32 -27.94
CA LYS A 172 -1.76 -7.37 -28.35
C LYS A 172 -1.49 -8.42 -27.29
N VAL A 173 -1.87 -8.16 -26.06
CA VAL A 173 -1.69 -9.07 -24.91
C VAL A 173 -3.03 -9.39 -24.25
N ALA A 174 -3.09 -10.52 -23.55
CA ALA A 174 -4.22 -10.91 -22.72
C ALA A 174 -3.86 -10.73 -21.23
N TRP A 175 -4.68 -10.00 -20.49
CA TRP A 175 -4.47 -9.79 -19.06
C TRP A 175 -5.23 -10.79 -18.23
N ILE A 176 -4.59 -11.29 -17.16
CA ILE A 176 -5.19 -12.23 -16.22
C ILE A 176 -4.86 -11.84 -14.78
N ALA A 177 -5.74 -12.21 -13.84
CA ALA A 177 -5.48 -12.13 -12.41
C ALA A 177 -4.55 -13.27 -11.98
N GLY A 178 -3.33 -12.98 -11.55
CA GLY A 178 -2.31 -13.94 -11.15
C GLY A 178 -2.18 -14.15 -9.64
N GLY A 179 -2.75 -13.26 -8.82
CA GLY A 179 -2.60 -13.28 -7.37
C GLY A 179 -1.23 -12.78 -6.90
N GLY A 180 -0.65 -13.45 -5.90
CA GLY A 180 0.66 -13.13 -5.34
C GLY A 180 1.77 -14.06 -5.83
N PRO A 181 2.99 -13.97 -5.24
CA PRO A 181 4.16 -14.76 -5.64
C PRO A 181 3.90 -16.27 -5.61
N SER A 182 3.13 -16.76 -4.64
CA SER A 182 2.82 -18.18 -4.48
C SER A 182 2.05 -18.79 -5.65
N THR A 183 1.36 -17.98 -6.44
CA THR A 183 0.64 -18.39 -7.65
C THR A 183 1.34 -17.96 -8.92
N MET A 184 1.87 -16.73 -8.95
CA MET A 184 2.49 -16.17 -10.15
C MET A 184 3.79 -16.88 -10.54
N PHE A 185 4.67 -17.20 -9.57
CA PHE A 185 5.96 -17.80 -9.86
C PHE A 185 5.81 -19.21 -10.47
N PRO A 186 5.07 -20.14 -9.84
CA PRO A 186 4.82 -21.44 -10.46
C PRO A 186 4.14 -21.34 -11.83
N SER A 187 3.21 -20.40 -12.00
CA SER A 187 2.49 -20.23 -13.28
C SER A 187 3.39 -19.66 -14.39
N LEU A 188 4.37 -18.79 -14.04
CA LEU A 188 5.38 -18.33 -14.98
C LEU A 188 6.33 -19.48 -15.36
N GLU A 189 6.83 -20.23 -14.38
CA GLU A 189 7.74 -21.36 -14.57
C GLU A 189 7.11 -22.48 -15.42
N THR A 190 5.83 -22.82 -15.14
CA THR A 190 5.07 -23.86 -15.88
C THR A 190 4.44 -23.36 -17.17
N ARG A 191 4.75 -22.14 -17.62
CA ARG A 191 4.31 -21.55 -18.90
C ARG A 191 2.81 -21.29 -18.99
N GLN A 192 2.10 -21.18 -17.86
CA GLN A 192 0.71 -20.73 -17.84
C GLN A 192 0.63 -19.23 -18.15
N PHE A 193 1.57 -18.46 -17.63
CA PHE A 193 1.78 -17.05 -17.97
C PHE A 193 3.02 -16.88 -18.84
N ASP A 194 2.98 -15.92 -19.76
CA ASP A 194 4.13 -15.56 -20.58
C ASP A 194 4.95 -14.43 -19.97
N ALA A 195 4.28 -13.57 -19.20
CA ALA A 195 4.89 -12.50 -18.42
C ALA A 195 4.07 -12.19 -17.16
N ILE A 196 4.69 -11.53 -16.21
CA ILE A 196 4.07 -11.04 -14.97
C ILE A 196 4.46 -9.58 -14.70
N MET A 197 3.60 -8.85 -14.01
CA MET A 197 3.95 -7.59 -13.38
C MET A 197 4.61 -7.88 -12.03
N ALA A 198 5.73 -7.23 -11.74
CA ALA A 198 6.56 -7.57 -10.58
C ALA A 198 7.23 -6.35 -9.92
N PRO A 199 7.30 -6.28 -8.58
CA PRO A 199 8.22 -5.39 -7.88
C PRO A 199 9.67 -5.91 -7.94
N PRO A 200 10.68 -5.11 -7.54
CA PRO A 200 12.08 -5.51 -7.61
C PRO A 200 12.42 -6.80 -6.86
N SER A 201 11.80 -7.08 -5.70
CA SER A 201 12.03 -8.33 -4.97
C SER A 201 11.61 -9.56 -5.79
N TRP A 202 10.50 -9.48 -6.51
CA TRP A 202 10.04 -10.59 -7.34
C TRP A 202 10.93 -10.77 -8.58
N ILE A 203 11.46 -9.67 -9.14
CA ILE A 203 12.43 -9.74 -10.26
C ILE A 203 13.65 -10.52 -9.80
N VAL A 204 14.25 -10.16 -8.66
CA VAL A 204 15.43 -10.84 -8.11
C VAL A 204 15.15 -12.33 -7.87
N GLU A 205 14.03 -12.67 -7.25
CA GLU A 205 13.64 -14.07 -7.00
C GLU A 205 13.52 -14.89 -8.29
N VAL A 206 12.80 -14.34 -9.27
CA VAL A 206 12.55 -15.01 -10.55
C VAL A 206 13.83 -15.18 -11.36
N GLU A 207 14.69 -14.16 -11.38
CA GLU A 207 15.98 -14.21 -12.10
C GLU A 207 16.98 -15.15 -11.40
N LYS A 208 17.11 -15.13 -10.08
CA LYS A 208 17.94 -16.07 -9.31
C LYS A 208 17.54 -17.52 -9.51
N LYS A 209 16.24 -17.79 -9.55
CA LYS A 209 15.69 -19.13 -9.81
C LYS A 209 15.74 -19.54 -11.30
N GLY A 210 16.07 -18.60 -12.18
CA GLY A 210 16.37 -18.86 -13.59
C GLY A 210 15.14 -19.04 -14.49
N PHE A 211 13.92 -18.75 -14.04
CA PHE A 211 12.71 -18.98 -14.85
C PHE A 211 12.10 -17.72 -15.48
N GLY A 212 12.66 -16.52 -15.23
CA GLY A 212 12.23 -15.28 -15.87
C GLY A 212 13.32 -14.24 -16.02
N LYS A 213 13.03 -13.16 -16.75
CA LYS A 213 13.92 -12.03 -16.99
C LYS A 213 13.12 -10.74 -17.15
N VAL A 214 13.59 -9.64 -16.53
CA VAL A 214 12.94 -8.34 -16.67
C VAL A 214 13.17 -7.78 -18.08
N ILE A 215 12.11 -7.25 -18.70
CA ILE A 215 12.14 -6.62 -20.04
C ILE A 215 11.66 -5.17 -20.04
N TYR A 216 11.01 -4.73 -18.95
CA TYR A 216 10.67 -3.34 -18.68
C TYR A 216 10.90 -3.10 -17.19
N ASP A 217 11.71 -2.11 -16.86
CA ASP A 217 12.26 -1.93 -15.51
C ASP A 217 12.25 -0.45 -15.11
N THR A 218 11.32 -0.08 -14.23
CA THR A 218 11.16 1.28 -13.72
C THR A 218 12.26 1.70 -12.73
N SER A 219 13.10 0.77 -12.28
CA SER A 219 14.28 1.11 -11.47
C SER A 219 15.40 1.77 -12.27
N LYS A 220 15.34 1.67 -13.60
CA LYS A 220 16.28 2.35 -14.47
C LYS A 220 15.94 3.82 -14.61
N PRO A 221 16.91 4.73 -14.43
CA PRO A 221 16.69 6.17 -14.52
C PRO A 221 15.98 6.58 -15.82
N GLY A 222 14.96 7.42 -15.71
CA GLY A 222 14.22 7.99 -16.83
C GLY A 222 13.17 7.07 -17.47
N VAL A 223 13.09 5.78 -17.09
CA VAL A 223 12.11 4.86 -17.67
C VAL A 223 10.69 5.22 -17.21
N PHE A 224 10.51 5.45 -15.91
CA PHE A 224 9.20 5.85 -15.37
C PHE A 224 8.78 7.23 -15.86
N GLU A 225 9.67 8.21 -15.76
CA GLU A 225 9.39 9.60 -16.14
C GLU A 225 9.04 9.74 -17.64
N LYS A 226 9.68 8.95 -18.49
CA LYS A 226 9.41 8.94 -19.94
C LYS A 226 7.95 8.56 -20.24
N ASP A 227 7.46 7.52 -19.58
CA ASP A 227 6.11 7.01 -19.85
C ASP A 227 5.03 7.80 -19.09
N PHE A 228 5.29 8.18 -17.85
CA PHE A 228 4.30 8.81 -16.96
C PHE A 228 4.39 10.34 -16.91
N GLY A 229 5.49 10.94 -17.36
CA GLY A 229 5.68 12.39 -17.46
C GLY A 229 6.25 13.05 -16.22
N GLY A 230 6.56 12.28 -15.18
CA GLY A 230 7.11 12.74 -13.91
C GLY A 230 6.71 11.84 -12.75
N THR A 231 6.89 12.32 -11.52
CA THR A 231 6.43 11.61 -10.33
C THR A 231 4.90 11.54 -10.28
N VAL A 232 4.38 10.42 -9.80
CA VAL A 232 2.95 10.14 -9.58
C VAL A 232 2.78 9.65 -8.16
N PRO A 233 1.77 10.08 -7.39
CA PRO A 233 1.47 9.50 -6.09
C PRO A 233 0.95 8.06 -6.29
N VAL A 234 1.88 7.12 -6.37
CA VAL A 234 1.59 5.72 -6.75
C VAL A 234 0.96 4.96 -5.60
N LEU A 235 1.64 4.97 -4.44
CA LEU A 235 1.11 4.37 -3.24
C LEU A 235 0.70 5.44 -2.23
N VAL A 236 -0.48 5.28 -1.69
CA VAL A 236 -1.11 6.24 -0.79
C VAL A 236 -1.76 5.55 0.40
N ILE A 237 -1.86 6.27 1.51
CA ILE A 237 -2.77 5.93 2.60
C ILE A 237 -4.10 6.63 2.34
N TYR A 238 -5.18 5.88 2.40
CA TYR A 238 -6.53 6.39 2.19
C TYR A 238 -7.56 5.73 3.11
N ALA A 239 -8.69 6.41 3.30
CA ALA A 239 -9.81 5.95 4.09
C ALA A 239 -11.14 6.33 3.43
N LEU A 240 -12.23 5.69 3.87
CA LEU A 240 -13.58 6.13 3.52
C LEU A 240 -13.87 7.48 4.20
N GLU A 241 -14.60 8.37 3.52
CA GLU A 241 -15.00 9.67 4.04
C GLU A 241 -15.84 9.53 5.32
N ASP A 242 -16.76 8.57 5.35
CA ASP A 242 -17.55 8.23 6.56
C ASP A 242 -16.66 7.91 7.77
N THR A 243 -15.56 7.16 7.56
CA THR A 243 -14.60 6.84 8.62
C THR A 243 -13.90 8.10 9.15
N ILE A 244 -13.56 9.01 8.24
CA ILE A 244 -12.90 10.28 8.59
C ILE A 244 -13.85 11.17 9.38
N GLU A 245 -15.10 11.30 8.94
CA GLU A 245 -16.10 12.14 9.59
C GLU A 245 -16.47 11.63 10.98
N GLN A 246 -16.57 10.31 11.15
CA GLN A 246 -16.90 9.68 12.43
C GLN A 246 -15.83 9.86 13.50
N ASP A 247 -14.55 9.84 13.15
CA ASP A 247 -13.46 9.94 14.14
C ASP A 247 -12.18 10.59 13.58
N LYS A 248 -12.23 11.90 13.37
CA LYS A 248 -11.05 12.69 12.92
C LYS A 248 -9.85 12.54 13.85
N ALA A 249 -10.08 12.33 15.15
CA ALA A 249 -8.98 12.18 16.12
C ALA A 249 -8.25 10.84 15.92
N MET A 250 -8.97 9.76 15.61
CA MET A 250 -8.37 8.47 15.25
C MET A 250 -7.58 8.57 13.94
N VAL A 251 -8.15 9.24 12.93
CA VAL A 251 -7.47 9.45 11.64
C VAL A 251 -6.18 10.25 11.83
N GLN A 252 -6.21 11.33 12.62
CA GLN A 252 -5.02 12.12 12.93
C GLN A 252 -3.97 11.27 13.65
N ALA A 253 -4.36 10.48 14.64
CA ALA A 253 -3.47 9.58 15.38
C ALA A 253 -2.82 8.55 14.45
N PHE A 254 -3.60 7.99 13.51
CA PHE A 254 -3.10 7.04 12.52
C PHE A 254 -2.09 7.68 11.57
N VAL A 255 -2.41 8.84 11.00
CA VAL A 255 -1.50 9.59 10.11
C VAL A 255 -0.23 10.01 10.85
N ASN A 256 -0.32 10.40 12.13
CA ASN A 256 0.83 10.69 12.97
C ASN A 256 1.80 9.48 13.06
N ALA A 257 1.28 8.29 13.32
CA ALA A 257 2.07 7.07 13.43
C ALA A 257 2.76 6.71 12.10
N ILE A 258 2.05 6.83 10.98
CA ILE A 258 2.60 6.60 9.64
C ILE A 258 3.69 7.63 9.33
N TYR A 259 3.45 8.91 9.58
CA TYR A 259 4.44 9.98 9.33
C TYR A 259 5.72 9.79 10.16
N ARG A 260 5.60 9.36 11.42
CA ARG A 260 6.77 8.99 12.25
C ARG A 260 7.60 7.87 11.64
N SER A 261 6.94 6.86 11.04
CA SER A 261 7.64 5.79 10.33
C SER A 261 8.42 6.33 9.13
N MET A 262 7.80 7.22 8.34
CA MET A 262 8.46 7.84 7.18
C MET A 262 9.68 8.66 7.60
N LYS A 263 9.56 9.46 8.68
CA LYS A 263 10.69 10.19 9.25
C LYS A 263 11.81 9.26 9.72
N TRP A 264 11.45 8.19 10.43
CA TRP A 264 12.42 7.21 10.91
C TRP A 264 13.15 6.54 9.74
N MET A 265 12.42 6.10 8.72
CA MET A 265 13.00 5.48 7.52
C MET A 265 13.97 6.42 6.79
N LYS A 266 13.61 7.70 6.66
CA LYS A 266 14.48 8.72 6.03
C LYS A 266 15.82 8.88 6.77
N ALA A 267 15.80 8.76 8.09
CA ALA A 267 16.97 8.97 8.96
C ALA A 267 17.77 7.68 9.22
N THR A 268 17.30 6.51 8.76
CA THR A 268 17.84 5.20 9.15
C THR A 268 18.51 4.53 7.94
N PRO A 269 19.74 3.99 8.11
CA PRO A 269 20.40 3.22 7.07
C PRO A 269 19.56 2.02 6.61
N LEU A 270 19.59 1.71 5.31
CA LEU A 270 18.80 0.63 4.70
C LEU A 270 18.96 -0.71 5.42
N ALA A 271 20.18 -1.06 5.81
CA ALA A 271 20.45 -2.30 6.52
C ALA A 271 19.72 -2.41 7.87
N GLU A 272 19.54 -1.29 8.58
CA GLU A 272 18.79 -1.25 9.85
C GLU A 272 17.27 -1.34 9.59
N VAL A 273 16.77 -0.71 8.52
CA VAL A 273 15.38 -0.85 8.10
C VAL A 273 15.08 -2.32 7.79
N GLN A 274 15.94 -2.95 6.99
CA GLN A 274 15.82 -4.37 6.65
C GLN A 274 15.88 -5.27 7.88
N ALA A 275 16.86 -5.05 8.77
CA ALA A 275 17.01 -5.81 10.00
C ALA A 275 15.78 -5.72 10.92
N LEU A 276 15.05 -4.61 10.89
CA LEU A 276 13.82 -4.45 11.65
C LEU A 276 12.65 -5.23 11.03
N VAL A 277 12.44 -5.14 9.72
CA VAL A 277 11.20 -5.65 9.09
C VAL A 277 11.34 -7.09 8.59
N ALA A 278 12.52 -7.50 8.09
CA ALA A 278 12.69 -8.78 7.41
C ALA A 278 12.42 -9.99 8.29
N PRO A 279 12.88 -10.07 9.56
CA PRO A 279 12.65 -11.26 10.39
C PRO A 279 11.17 -11.56 10.63
N LYS A 280 10.32 -10.53 10.65
CA LYS A 280 8.90 -10.69 10.94
C LYS A 280 8.03 -10.81 9.70
N TYR A 281 8.34 -10.07 8.65
CA TYR A 281 7.45 -9.96 7.49
C TYR A 281 7.99 -10.61 6.24
N PHE A 282 9.31 -10.78 6.12
CA PHE A 282 9.97 -11.29 4.91
C PHE A 282 10.84 -12.52 5.15
N SER A 283 10.58 -13.28 6.22
CA SER A 283 11.38 -14.47 6.58
C SER A 283 11.40 -15.57 5.50
N GLY A 284 10.42 -15.56 4.59
CA GLY A 284 10.36 -16.48 3.45
C GLY A 284 10.97 -15.94 2.15
N TYR A 285 11.51 -14.72 2.16
CA TYR A 285 12.09 -14.07 0.98
C TYR A 285 13.62 -14.20 0.99
N ASP A 286 14.19 -14.22 -0.21
CA ASP A 286 15.64 -14.06 -0.37
C ASP A 286 16.06 -12.69 0.16
N SER A 287 17.16 -12.64 0.94
CA SER A 287 17.66 -11.39 1.55
C SER A 287 18.02 -10.33 0.50
N ASP A 288 18.62 -10.75 -0.63
CA ASP A 288 18.99 -9.82 -1.71
C ASP A 288 17.74 -9.27 -2.40
N ALA A 289 16.68 -10.07 -2.49
CA ALA A 289 15.38 -9.63 -3.02
C ALA A 289 14.76 -8.52 -2.16
N VAL A 290 14.76 -8.71 -0.84
CA VAL A 290 14.30 -7.67 0.11
C VAL A 290 15.17 -6.41 0.02
N THR A 291 16.50 -6.59 -0.03
CA THR A 291 17.45 -5.47 -0.18
C THR A 291 17.22 -4.69 -1.46
N ALA A 292 17.00 -5.38 -2.59
CA ALA A 292 16.79 -4.74 -3.89
C ALA A 292 15.52 -3.88 -3.91
N GLU A 293 14.41 -4.37 -3.36
CA GLU A 293 13.16 -3.60 -3.31
C GLU A 293 13.27 -2.44 -2.32
N LEU A 294 13.71 -2.67 -1.09
CA LEU A 294 13.93 -1.59 -0.13
C LEU A 294 14.90 -0.53 -0.66
N GLY A 295 15.95 -0.94 -1.39
CA GLY A 295 16.92 -0.03 -2.01
C GLY A 295 16.29 0.85 -3.09
N PHE A 296 15.41 0.29 -3.92
CA PHE A 296 14.62 1.07 -4.87
C PHE A 296 13.64 1.99 -4.16
N ASP A 297 12.84 1.44 -3.24
CA ASP A 297 11.81 2.18 -2.52
C ASP A 297 12.40 3.37 -1.76
N THR A 298 13.60 3.25 -1.15
CA THR A 298 14.26 4.38 -0.46
C THR A 298 14.53 5.58 -1.37
N SER A 299 14.65 5.37 -2.67
CA SER A 299 14.83 6.45 -3.65
C SER A 299 13.52 7.06 -4.16
N THR A 300 12.41 6.37 -3.96
CA THR A 300 11.09 6.71 -4.51
C THR A 300 10.03 7.06 -3.46
N TRP A 301 10.32 6.79 -2.19
CA TRP A 301 9.40 7.12 -1.10
C TRP A 301 9.16 8.61 -0.97
N ALA A 302 7.90 8.97 -0.78
CA ALA A 302 7.46 10.32 -0.44
C ALA A 302 7.68 10.58 1.05
N TYR A 303 8.92 10.74 1.51
CA TYR A 303 9.26 10.85 2.94
C TYR A 303 8.57 11.97 3.71
N ASP A 304 8.05 12.97 3.02
CA ASP A 304 7.25 14.03 3.63
C ASP A 304 5.73 13.81 3.46
N GLY A 305 5.34 12.81 2.69
CA GLY A 305 3.95 12.41 2.47
C GLY A 305 3.14 13.31 1.55
N THR A 306 3.74 14.40 1.04
CA THR A 306 3.02 15.43 0.27
C THR A 306 2.62 14.92 -1.11
N ILE A 307 1.39 15.22 -1.50
CA ILE A 307 0.90 15.10 -2.87
C ILE A 307 0.67 16.52 -3.38
N ASP A 308 1.46 16.97 -4.33
CA ASP A 308 1.19 18.20 -5.03
C ASP A 308 0.27 17.98 -6.23
N LYS A 309 -0.35 19.06 -6.71
CA LYS A 309 -1.32 18.98 -7.81
C LYS A 309 -0.69 18.51 -9.13
N ALA A 310 0.56 18.87 -9.40
CA ALA A 310 1.24 18.49 -10.63
C ALA A 310 1.51 16.98 -10.66
N SER A 311 2.01 16.39 -9.55
CA SER A 311 2.24 14.96 -9.46
C SER A 311 0.93 14.16 -9.53
N PHE A 312 -0.16 14.67 -8.96
CA PHE A 312 -1.48 14.07 -9.10
C PHE A 312 -1.97 14.09 -10.55
N GLU A 313 -1.75 15.19 -11.27
CA GLU A 313 -2.12 15.32 -12.68
C GLU A 313 -1.32 14.37 -13.60
N HIS A 314 -0.07 14.03 -13.27
CA HIS A 314 0.68 13.00 -14.00
C HIS A 314 -0.01 11.64 -13.92
N GLY A 315 -0.65 11.31 -12.80
CA GLY A 315 -1.44 10.08 -12.61
C GLY A 315 -2.68 10.00 -13.50
N ALA A 316 -3.14 11.11 -14.05
CA ALA A 316 -4.28 11.14 -14.97
C ALA A 316 -4.09 10.19 -16.18
N LYS A 317 -2.84 10.06 -16.67
CA LYS A 317 -2.52 9.18 -17.81
C LYS A 317 -2.87 7.70 -17.55
N PRO A 318 -2.37 7.04 -16.49
CA PRO A 318 -2.73 5.66 -16.20
C PRO A 318 -4.14 5.50 -15.60
N TRP A 319 -4.70 6.51 -14.91
CA TRP A 319 -5.97 6.35 -14.19
C TRP A 319 -7.19 6.58 -15.07
N TYR A 320 -7.24 7.68 -15.84
CA TYR A 320 -8.45 8.14 -16.55
C TYR A 320 -8.48 7.62 -17.97
N ARG A 321 -8.60 6.29 -18.12
CA ARG A 321 -8.65 5.60 -19.39
C ARG A 321 -9.94 4.81 -19.53
N LYS A 322 -10.39 4.58 -20.76
CA LYS A 322 -11.60 3.78 -21.03
C LYS A 322 -11.57 2.42 -20.31
N GLY A 323 -10.41 1.75 -20.30
CA GLY A 323 -10.27 0.41 -19.69
C GLY A 323 -10.31 0.36 -18.18
N THR A 324 -10.08 1.50 -17.48
CA THR A 324 -10.10 1.58 -16.01
C THR A 324 -11.47 1.95 -15.46
N GLU A 325 -12.34 2.55 -16.29
CA GLU A 325 -13.67 3.05 -15.90
C GLU A 325 -13.66 4.06 -14.75
N ILE A 326 -12.50 4.72 -14.52
CA ILE A 326 -12.34 5.75 -13.49
C ILE A 326 -12.71 7.11 -14.11
N PRO A 327 -13.71 7.82 -13.58
CA PRO A 327 -14.04 9.17 -14.02
C PRO A 327 -12.95 10.16 -13.62
N VAL A 328 -12.78 11.21 -14.42
CA VAL A 328 -11.86 12.31 -14.08
C VAL A 328 -12.31 12.94 -12.76
N THR A 329 -11.43 12.91 -11.78
CA THR A 329 -11.65 13.43 -10.43
C THR A 329 -10.69 14.60 -10.18
N LYS A 330 -11.17 15.69 -9.60
CA LYS A 330 -10.33 16.81 -9.22
C LYS A 330 -9.49 16.44 -7.98
N TYR A 331 -8.30 17.03 -7.90
CA TYR A 331 -7.41 16.86 -6.74
C TYR A 331 -8.15 17.17 -5.42
N GLU A 332 -8.86 18.30 -5.38
CA GLU A 332 -9.54 18.80 -4.19
C GLU A 332 -10.69 17.89 -3.70
N ASP A 333 -11.25 17.08 -4.61
CA ASP A 333 -12.35 16.18 -4.30
C ASP A 333 -11.87 14.87 -3.62
N ILE A 334 -10.60 14.48 -3.81
CA ILE A 334 -10.09 13.18 -3.37
C ILE A 334 -8.90 13.25 -2.42
N VAL A 335 -8.15 14.37 -2.39
CA VAL A 335 -6.94 14.53 -1.56
C VAL A 335 -7.23 15.44 -0.37
N ASP A 336 -6.94 14.96 0.84
CA ASP A 336 -7.01 15.74 2.09
C ASP A 336 -5.67 15.69 2.82
N MET A 337 -4.85 16.72 2.64
CA MET A 337 -3.54 16.85 3.28
C MET A 337 -3.61 17.40 4.71
N SER A 338 -4.79 17.76 5.23
CA SER A 338 -4.92 18.43 6.53
C SER A 338 -4.37 17.59 7.70
N PHE A 339 -4.58 16.28 7.66
CA PHE A 339 -4.06 15.34 8.66
C PHE A 339 -2.53 15.20 8.59
N LEU A 340 -1.98 15.23 7.37
CA LEU A 340 -0.53 15.22 7.18
C LEU A 340 0.11 16.50 7.73
N GLU A 341 -0.48 17.66 7.45
CA GLU A 341 0.01 18.94 8.00
C GLU A 341 -0.07 18.96 9.54
N GLY A 342 -1.12 18.37 10.11
CA GLY A 342 -1.21 18.14 11.55
C GLY A 342 -0.07 17.28 12.10
N ALA A 343 0.27 16.19 11.39
CA ALA A 343 1.38 15.31 11.76
C ALA A 343 2.74 16.02 11.65
N LYS A 344 2.97 16.78 10.57
CA LYS A 344 4.18 17.60 10.37
C LYS A 344 4.34 18.65 11.47
N ALA A 345 3.25 19.29 11.89
CA ALA A 345 3.29 20.27 12.97
C ALA A 345 3.66 19.65 14.33
N LYS A 346 3.13 18.44 14.59
CA LYS A 346 3.37 17.69 15.84
C LYS A 346 4.79 17.09 15.89
N TYR A 347 5.31 16.61 14.77
CA TYR A 347 6.57 15.88 14.68
C TYR A 347 7.57 16.59 13.74
N LYS A 348 7.93 17.82 14.10
CA LYS A 348 8.93 18.66 13.39
C LYS A 348 10.31 18.00 13.32
#